data_069f6667c045b3240491ae23ef4ecef6
#
_entry.id   069f6667c045b3240491ae23ef4ecef6
#
_cell.length_a   1.000
_cell.length_b   1.000
_cell.length_c   1.000
_cell.angle_alpha   90.00
_cell.angle_beta   90.00
_cell.angle_gamma   90.00
#
_symmetry.space_group_name_H-M   'P 1'
#
loop_
_entity.id
_entity.type
_entity.pdbx_description
1 polymer ?
#
loop_
_entity_poly.entity_id
_entity_poly.type
_entity_poly.pdbx_seq_one_letter_code
_entity_poly.pdbx_strand_id
1 'polypeptide(L)'
;INPIFKEDVEEIILANLKNNKVDIKEVIVAELEGDNIEIYVEVDKVHKSMNNQENIKRIISDTVGMPLKGNFTLSESMKDRQRFKFVRSNRYNALTEVSSKANYFNEISGDNYTFGEGENSYFVALSDGMGVGKKANNESSIAINLLEKFLEAKFDKELALKTINSILMLKSNDEIFTTFDISLLDLYSGKLQIIKTGAPATFIKRKDRVEMINSQSLPVGILKDVDFNVYEEYVKDGDIIIMMSDGILEANKDVDNAERWMKEVIGDIDSLNPKTISDTILDVAKK
;
A
#
# COMPACT_ATOMS: atom_id res chain seq x y z
N ILE A 1 12.49 -7.80 8.17
CA ILE A 1 11.73 -7.35 9.38
C ILE A 1 12.08 -8.32 10.50
N ASN A 2 12.73 -7.81 11.57
CA ASN A 2 12.97 -8.61 12.76
C ASN A 2 11.80 -8.35 13.73
N PRO A 3 10.96 -9.36 14.04
CA PRO A 3 9.89 -9.19 15.02
C PRO A 3 10.47 -8.94 16.42
N ILE A 4 9.81 -8.07 17.18
CA ILE A 4 10.10 -7.86 18.61
C ILE A 4 9.09 -8.68 19.40
N PHE A 5 9.54 -9.63 20.21
CA PHE A 5 8.67 -10.43 21.06
C PHE A 5 8.32 -9.67 22.35
N LYS A 6 7.05 -9.74 22.76
CA LYS A 6 6.48 -9.01 23.90
C LYS A 6 6.07 -9.98 25.01
N GLU A 7 7.04 -10.51 25.73
CA GLU A 7 6.83 -11.50 26.80
C GLU A 7 5.88 -11.01 27.90
N ASP A 8 5.93 -9.73 28.26
CA ASP A 8 5.02 -9.12 29.23
C ASP A 8 3.56 -9.14 28.77
N VAL A 9 3.31 -8.90 27.49
CA VAL A 9 1.96 -8.96 26.89
C VAL A 9 1.48 -10.40 26.78
N GLU A 10 2.38 -11.34 26.45
CA GLU A 10 2.11 -12.78 26.39
C GLU A 10 1.61 -13.31 27.74
N GLU A 11 2.28 -12.94 28.84
CA GLU A 11 1.87 -13.34 30.19
C GLU A 11 0.47 -12.84 30.55
N ILE A 12 0.16 -11.58 30.24
CA ILE A 12 -1.17 -10.98 30.51
C ILE A 12 -2.25 -11.70 29.70
N ILE A 13 -2.01 -11.94 28.41
CA ILE A 13 -2.95 -12.65 27.54
C ILE A 13 -3.17 -14.09 28.07
N LEU A 14 -2.09 -14.79 28.40
CA LEU A 14 -2.14 -16.15 28.92
C LEU A 14 -2.97 -16.22 30.22
N ALA A 15 -2.76 -15.30 31.15
CA ALA A 15 -3.51 -15.22 32.40
C ALA A 15 -5.00 -14.97 32.15
N ASN A 16 -5.35 -14.03 31.28
CA ASN A 16 -6.74 -13.70 30.96
C ASN A 16 -7.46 -14.84 30.26
N LEU A 17 -6.81 -15.54 29.35
CA LEU A 17 -7.36 -16.69 28.67
C LEU A 17 -7.60 -17.85 29.65
N LYS A 18 -6.66 -18.15 30.55
CA LYS A 18 -6.82 -19.16 31.61
C LYS A 18 -7.95 -18.81 32.58
N ASN A 19 -8.07 -17.55 32.98
CA ASN A 19 -9.18 -17.08 33.85
C ASN A 19 -10.54 -17.27 33.18
N ASN A 20 -10.60 -17.21 31.84
CA ASN A 20 -11.81 -17.47 31.05
C ASN A 20 -11.94 -18.97 30.66
N LYS A 21 -11.22 -19.88 31.32
CA LYS A 21 -11.28 -21.33 31.12
C LYS A 21 -10.94 -21.79 29.71
N VAL A 22 -10.09 -21.05 29.01
CA VAL A 22 -9.53 -21.48 27.71
C VAL A 22 -8.28 -22.32 28.01
N ASP A 23 -8.24 -23.54 27.45
CA ASP A 23 -7.11 -24.45 27.66
C ASP A 23 -6.00 -24.17 26.64
N ILE A 24 -4.99 -23.42 27.10
CA ILE A 24 -3.94 -22.86 26.26
C ILE A 24 -2.62 -23.54 26.53
N LYS A 25 -1.88 -23.83 25.48
CA LYS A 25 -0.51 -24.32 25.53
C LYS A 25 0.51 -23.20 25.43
N GLU A 26 0.30 -22.30 24.47
CA GLU A 26 1.27 -21.28 24.16
C GLU A 26 0.59 -20.01 23.63
N VAL A 27 1.16 -18.86 23.97
CA VAL A 27 0.86 -17.56 23.39
C VAL A 27 2.17 -16.96 22.95
N ILE A 28 2.24 -16.45 21.72
CA ILE A 28 3.40 -15.72 21.19
C ILE A 28 2.88 -14.38 20.66
N VAL A 29 3.50 -13.29 21.08
CA VAL A 29 3.18 -11.94 20.62
C VAL A 29 4.40 -11.34 19.93
N ALA A 30 4.25 -11.07 18.63
CA ALA A 30 5.27 -10.43 17.82
C ALA A 30 4.79 -9.05 17.37
N GLU A 31 5.55 -8.02 17.71
CA GLU A 31 5.38 -6.67 17.19
C GLU A 31 6.21 -6.51 15.91
N LEU A 32 5.57 -6.03 14.86
CA LEU A 32 6.17 -5.76 13.56
C LEU A 32 6.27 -4.24 13.37
N GLU A 33 6.90 -3.80 12.28
CA GLU A 33 6.95 -2.37 11.93
C GLU A 33 5.56 -1.74 11.83
N GLY A 34 5.43 -0.48 12.27
CA GLY A 34 4.21 0.33 12.15
C GLY A 34 3.11 -0.08 13.12
N ASP A 35 3.43 -0.46 14.35
CA ASP A 35 2.48 -0.89 15.38
C ASP A 35 1.63 -2.12 14.97
N ASN A 36 2.09 -2.90 14.01
CA ASN A 36 1.46 -4.14 13.63
C ASN A 36 1.79 -5.23 14.64
N ILE A 37 0.76 -5.89 15.13
CA ILE A 37 0.90 -6.98 16.10
C ILE A 37 0.38 -8.29 15.51
N GLU A 38 1.15 -9.35 15.69
CA GLU A 38 0.75 -10.72 15.40
C GLU A 38 0.71 -11.52 16.70
N ILE A 39 -0.43 -12.12 17.00
CA ILE A 39 -0.64 -12.93 18.20
C ILE A 39 -0.95 -14.35 17.78
N TYR A 40 -0.10 -15.28 18.18
CA TYR A 40 -0.29 -16.70 17.92
C TYR A 40 -0.73 -17.38 19.21
N VAL A 41 -1.79 -18.17 19.14
CA VAL A 41 -2.34 -18.91 20.28
C VAL A 41 -2.47 -20.37 19.90
N GLU A 42 -1.84 -21.24 20.69
CA GLU A 42 -1.96 -22.69 20.53
C GLU A 42 -2.84 -23.28 21.61
N VAL A 43 -3.86 -24.05 21.23
CA VAL A 43 -4.84 -24.69 22.13
C VAL A 43 -4.96 -26.17 21.83
N ASP A 44 -5.35 -26.97 22.85
CA ASP A 44 -5.72 -28.36 22.64
C ASP A 44 -7.11 -28.48 21.99
N LYS A 45 -7.29 -29.47 21.10
CA LYS A 45 -8.55 -29.73 20.39
C LYS A 45 -9.68 -30.26 21.27
N VAL A 46 -9.38 -30.69 22.47
CA VAL A 46 -10.28 -31.55 23.31
C VAL A 46 -11.52 -30.81 23.83
N HIS A 47 -11.49 -29.45 23.94
CA HIS A 47 -12.60 -28.67 24.46
C HIS A 47 -13.19 -27.70 23.43
N LYS A 48 -13.94 -28.26 22.47
CA LYS A 48 -14.49 -27.51 21.31
C LYS A 48 -15.37 -26.30 21.61
N SER A 49 -16.01 -26.21 22.78
CA SER A 49 -16.99 -25.14 23.05
C SER A 49 -16.39 -23.85 23.64
N MET A 50 -15.28 -23.96 24.38
CA MET A 50 -14.61 -22.78 24.98
C MET A 50 -13.39 -22.32 24.20
N ASN A 51 -12.79 -23.18 23.39
CA ASN A 51 -11.63 -22.90 22.54
C ASN A 51 -12.03 -22.44 21.13
N ASN A 52 -13.21 -21.82 20.97
CA ASN A 52 -13.58 -21.32 19.67
C ASN A 52 -12.85 -20.00 19.37
N GLN A 53 -12.48 -19.80 18.12
CA GLN A 53 -11.73 -18.65 17.65
C GLN A 53 -12.34 -17.31 18.08
N GLU A 54 -13.65 -17.16 18.02
CA GLU A 54 -14.33 -15.91 18.35
C GLU A 54 -14.22 -15.55 19.83
N ASN A 55 -14.34 -16.54 20.73
CA ASN A 55 -14.17 -16.32 22.16
C ASN A 55 -12.73 -15.92 22.50
N ILE A 56 -11.76 -16.64 21.95
CA ILE A 56 -10.34 -16.36 22.12
C ILE A 56 -10.02 -14.96 21.59
N LYS A 57 -10.48 -14.64 20.37
CA LYS A 57 -10.33 -13.30 19.76
C LYS A 57 -10.86 -12.20 20.66
N ARG A 58 -12.08 -12.37 21.19
CA ARG A 58 -12.72 -11.38 22.07
C ARG A 58 -11.88 -11.12 23.32
N ILE A 59 -11.46 -12.20 24.02
CA ILE A 59 -10.66 -12.07 25.25
C ILE A 59 -9.33 -11.38 24.96
N ILE A 60 -8.66 -11.72 23.87
CA ILE A 60 -7.38 -11.09 23.50
C ILE A 60 -7.62 -9.63 23.11
N SER A 61 -8.64 -9.32 22.30
CA SER A 61 -8.98 -7.95 21.91
C SER A 61 -9.22 -7.06 23.13
N ASP A 62 -10.00 -7.56 24.11
CA ASP A 62 -10.24 -6.86 25.38
C ASP A 62 -8.96 -6.66 26.18
N THR A 63 -8.05 -7.64 26.16
CA THR A 63 -6.78 -7.61 26.88
C THR A 63 -5.80 -6.58 26.30
N VAL A 64 -5.65 -6.58 24.96
CA VAL A 64 -4.71 -5.67 24.29
C VAL A 64 -5.32 -4.30 23.95
N GLY A 65 -6.63 -4.13 24.16
CA GLY A 65 -7.33 -2.86 23.95
C GLY A 65 -7.48 -2.48 22.46
N MET A 66 -7.40 -3.47 21.55
CA MET A 66 -7.54 -3.21 20.11
C MET A 66 -8.39 -4.28 19.42
N PRO A 67 -9.13 -3.93 18.35
CA PRO A 67 -9.90 -4.89 17.59
C PRO A 67 -8.96 -5.80 16.79
N LEU A 68 -9.24 -7.10 16.83
CA LEU A 68 -8.46 -8.12 16.14
C LEU A 68 -9.30 -8.84 15.09
N LYS A 69 -8.66 -9.26 13.99
CA LYS A 69 -9.16 -10.27 13.06
C LYS A 69 -8.33 -11.54 13.23
N GLY A 70 -8.97 -12.69 13.06
CA GLY A 70 -8.31 -14.00 13.25
C GLY A 70 -8.34 -14.84 11.99
N ASN A 71 -7.21 -15.46 11.68
CA ASN A 71 -7.11 -16.49 10.66
C ASN A 71 -6.83 -17.84 11.32
N PHE A 72 -7.53 -18.87 10.85
CA PHE A 72 -7.32 -20.23 11.29
C PHE A 72 -6.17 -20.85 10.47
N THR A 73 -5.13 -21.31 11.15
CA THR A 73 -4.08 -22.07 10.50
C THR A 73 -4.14 -23.50 10.99
N LEU A 74 -4.57 -24.41 10.11
CA LEU A 74 -4.43 -25.84 10.35
C LEU A 74 -2.96 -26.21 10.20
N SER A 75 -2.30 -26.55 11.29
CA SER A 75 -1.03 -27.27 11.21
C SER A 75 -1.33 -28.74 10.95
N GLU A 76 -1.14 -29.21 9.72
CA GLU A 76 -1.36 -30.60 9.32
C GLU A 76 -0.50 -31.60 10.12
N SER A 77 0.58 -31.15 10.75
CA SER A 77 1.51 -32.01 11.48
C SER A 77 1.16 -32.26 12.95
N MET A 78 0.14 -31.56 13.52
CA MET A 78 -0.25 -31.74 14.93
C MET A 78 -1.70 -32.18 15.06
N LYS A 79 -1.93 -33.47 15.11
CA LYS A 79 -3.28 -34.11 15.16
C LYS A 79 -4.17 -33.61 16.31
N ASP A 80 -3.58 -33.09 17.41
CA ASP A 80 -4.30 -32.75 18.64
C ASP A 80 -4.24 -31.29 19.05
N ARG A 81 -3.69 -30.39 18.20
CA ARG A 81 -3.55 -28.98 18.49
C ARG A 81 -4.13 -28.10 17.41
N GLN A 82 -4.57 -26.92 17.81
CA GLN A 82 -5.04 -25.86 16.92
C GLN A 82 -4.24 -24.59 17.17
N ARG A 83 -3.76 -23.95 16.11
CA ARG A 83 -3.08 -22.65 16.18
C ARG A 83 -3.95 -21.59 15.53
N PHE A 84 -4.18 -20.51 16.25
CA PHE A 84 -4.85 -19.31 15.78
C PHE A 84 -3.82 -18.20 15.60
N LYS A 85 -3.96 -17.45 14.51
CA LYS A 85 -3.24 -16.21 14.30
C LYS A 85 -4.24 -15.07 14.38
N PHE A 86 -3.98 -14.11 15.23
CA PHE A 86 -4.75 -12.86 15.35
C PHE A 86 -3.85 -11.69 14.97
N VAL A 87 -4.41 -10.79 14.18
CA VAL A 87 -3.77 -9.55 13.76
C VAL A 87 -4.73 -8.38 13.95
N ARG A 88 -4.21 -7.18 14.01
CA ARG A 88 -5.03 -5.98 14.13
C ARG A 88 -6.06 -5.89 13.00
N SER A 89 -7.31 -5.60 13.32
CA SER A 89 -8.38 -5.38 12.33
C SER A 89 -8.16 -4.08 11.57
N ASN A 90 -8.45 -4.09 10.28
CA ASN A 90 -8.50 -2.87 9.49
C ASN A 90 -9.69 -2.00 9.92
N ARG A 91 -9.52 -0.68 9.91
CA ARG A 91 -10.59 0.33 10.14
C ARG A 91 -11.06 0.95 8.83
N TYR A 92 -10.21 0.89 7.80
CA TYR A 92 -10.46 1.42 6.48
C TYR A 92 -10.43 0.31 5.44
N ASN A 93 -11.18 0.51 4.38
CA ASN A 93 -11.06 -0.24 3.14
C ASN A 93 -10.65 0.75 2.05
N ALA A 94 -9.82 0.31 1.12
CA ALA A 94 -9.43 1.11 -0.05
C ALA A 94 -9.96 0.46 -1.32
N LEU A 95 -10.35 1.29 -2.28
CA LEU A 95 -10.79 0.89 -3.60
C LEU A 95 -10.02 1.72 -4.63
N THR A 96 -9.44 1.06 -5.61
CA THR A 96 -8.74 1.72 -6.73
C THR A 96 -9.52 1.57 -8.03
N GLU A 97 -9.70 2.67 -8.72
CA GLU A 97 -10.23 2.71 -10.09
C GLU A 97 -9.21 3.37 -11.01
N VAL A 98 -9.10 2.85 -12.22
CA VAL A 98 -8.13 3.32 -13.20
C VAL A 98 -8.85 3.71 -14.49
N SER A 99 -8.45 4.84 -15.04
CA SER A 99 -8.83 5.27 -16.39
C SER A 99 -7.55 5.54 -17.17
N SER A 100 -7.43 4.93 -18.33
CA SER A 100 -6.29 5.09 -19.21
C SER A 100 -6.72 5.21 -20.66
N LYS A 101 -5.92 5.91 -21.45
CA LYS A 101 -6.10 6.01 -22.90
C LYS A 101 -4.72 6.01 -23.55
N ALA A 102 -4.53 5.11 -24.50
CA ALA A 102 -3.34 5.17 -25.34
C ALA A 102 -3.38 6.41 -26.25
N ASN A 103 -2.24 7.04 -26.44
CA ASN A 103 -2.05 8.08 -27.44
C ASN A 103 -2.28 7.54 -28.85
N TYR A 104 -2.46 8.41 -29.83
CA TYR A 104 -2.88 8.08 -31.20
C TYR A 104 -2.01 6.98 -31.85
N PHE A 105 -2.66 6.12 -32.68
CA PHE A 105 -2.03 5.15 -33.60
C PHE A 105 -1.32 3.93 -33.01
N ASN A 106 -2.03 3.07 -32.28
CA ASN A 106 -1.52 1.74 -31.88
C ASN A 106 -0.19 1.73 -31.07
N GLU A 107 0.16 2.83 -30.45
CA GLU A 107 1.30 2.89 -29.56
C GLU A 107 0.94 2.33 -28.18
N ILE A 108 1.84 1.53 -27.64
CA ILE A 108 1.75 1.03 -26.27
C ILE A 108 2.16 2.18 -25.36
N SER A 109 1.35 2.49 -24.33
CA SER A 109 1.71 3.47 -23.30
C SER A 109 2.99 3.06 -22.58
N GLY A 110 3.83 4.04 -22.23
CA GLY A 110 4.95 3.86 -21.32
C GLY A 110 4.54 3.63 -19.87
N ASP A 111 3.30 4.00 -19.54
CA ASP A 111 2.77 3.90 -18.18
C ASP A 111 2.43 2.47 -17.78
N ASN A 112 2.80 2.11 -16.57
CA ASN A 112 2.35 0.89 -15.91
C ASN A 112 1.96 1.19 -14.47
N TYR A 113 1.01 0.41 -13.94
CA TYR A 113 0.52 0.58 -12.58
C TYR A 113 0.26 -0.78 -11.94
N THR A 114 0.26 -0.78 -10.61
CA THR A 114 -0.21 -1.91 -9.80
C THR A 114 -0.87 -1.40 -8.54
N PHE A 115 -1.76 -2.19 -7.99
CA PHE A 115 -2.35 -1.95 -6.66
C PHE A 115 -2.72 -3.27 -6.02
N GLY A 116 -2.71 -3.29 -4.71
CA GLY A 116 -3.01 -4.50 -3.97
C GLY A 116 -3.22 -4.27 -2.49
N GLU A 117 -3.81 -5.27 -1.85
CA GLU A 117 -4.06 -5.30 -0.42
C GLU A 117 -3.11 -6.27 0.26
N GLY A 118 -2.36 -5.77 1.24
CA GLY A 118 -1.63 -6.59 2.20
C GLY A 118 -2.51 -6.95 3.40
N GLU A 119 -1.91 -7.51 4.43
CA GLU A 119 -2.66 -7.94 5.63
C GLU A 119 -3.33 -6.76 6.37
N ASN A 120 -2.62 -5.63 6.49
CA ASN A 120 -3.10 -4.40 7.14
C ASN A 120 -2.76 -3.13 6.33
N SER A 121 -2.41 -3.28 5.07
CA SER A 121 -1.99 -2.17 4.22
C SER A 121 -2.60 -2.29 2.83
N TYR A 122 -2.73 -1.16 2.17
CA TYR A 122 -3.10 -1.08 0.77
C TYR A 122 -2.03 -0.27 0.03
N PHE A 123 -1.67 -0.67 -1.16
CA PHE A 123 -0.71 0.07 -1.96
C PHE A 123 -1.23 0.34 -3.37
N VAL A 124 -0.81 1.46 -3.91
CA VAL A 124 -0.98 1.83 -5.32
C VAL A 124 0.36 2.33 -5.82
N ALA A 125 0.78 1.91 -6.98
CA ALA A 125 1.99 2.41 -7.62
C ALA A 125 1.74 2.67 -9.10
N LEU A 126 2.26 3.80 -9.57
CA LEU A 126 2.29 4.22 -10.95
C LEU A 126 3.74 4.44 -11.35
N SER A 127 4.12 3.99 -12.52
CA SER A 127 5.46 4.18 -13.10
C SER A 127 5.33 4.52 -14.57
N ASP A 128 6.00 5.57 -14.99
CA ASP A 128 6.09 6.00 -16.37
C ASP A 128 7.52 5.78 -16.88
N GLY A 129 7.66 4.99 -17.93
CA GLY A 129 8.93 4.71 -18.60
C GLY A 129 9.26 5.82 -19.59
N MET A 130 10.48 6.34 -19.53
CA MET A 130 10.89 7.42 -20.43
C MET A 130 10.86 7.03 -21.90
N GLY A 131 10.21 7.87 -22.70
CA GLY A 131 10.06 7.69 -24.14
C GLY A 131 8.69 7.12 -24.52
N VAL A 132 8.63 6.48 -25.68
CA VAL A 132 7.36 5.96 -26.23
C VAL A 132 7.48 4.51 -26.68
N GLY A 133 6.34 3.82 -26.66
CA GLY A 133 6.20 2.49 -27.23
C GLY A 133 6.76 1.37 -26.36
N LYS A 134 7.10 0.25 -27.00
CA LYS A 134 7.45 -1.02 -26.30
C LYS A 134 8.62 -0.91 -25.33
N LYS A 135 9.61 -0.06 -25.63
CA LYS A 135 10.80 0.07 -24.77
C LYS A 135 10.40 0.70 -23.44
N ALA A 136 9.79 1.88 -23.45
CA ALA A 136 9.30 2.57 -22.25
C ALA A 136 8.34 1.69 -21.43
N ASN A 137 7.39 1.02 -22.11
CA ASN A 137 6.47 0.09 -21.45
C ASN A 137 7.17 -1.08 -20.75
N ASN A 138 8.20 -1.68 -21.38
CA ASN A 138 8.94 -2.76 -20.76
C ASN A 138 9.70 -2.31 -19.50
N GLU A 139 10.22 -1.09 -19.50
CA GLU A 139 10.99 -0.53 -18.39
C GLU A 139 10.11 -0.27 -17.16
N SER A 140 9.04 0.46 -17.34
CA SER A 140 8.06 0.71 -16.28
C SER A 140 7.39 -0.59 -15.80
N SER A 141 7.09 -1.53 -16.72
CA SER A 141 6.55 -2.84 -16.36
C SER A 141 7.48 -3.66 -15.48
N ILE A 142 8.79 -3.69 -15.81
CA ILE A 142 9.80 -4.38 -14.97
C ILE A 142 9.85 -3.73 -13.59
N ALA A 143 9.90 -2.40 -13.54
CA ALA A 143 9.97 -1.66 -12.30
C ALA A 143 8.75 -1.92 -11.39
N ILE A 144 7.55 -1.84 -11.95
CA ILE A 144 6.28 -2.12 -11.25
C ILE A 144 6.22 -3.58 -10.77
N ASN A 145 6.55 -4.54 -11.61
CA ASN A 145 6.52 -5.96 -11.23
C ASN A 145 7.51 -6.28 -10.11
N LEU A 146 8.71 -5.69 -10.13
CA LEU A 146 9.67 -5.86 -9.04
C LEU A 146 9.16 -5.23 -7.74
N LEU A 147 8.60 -4.00 -7.81
CA LEU A 147 8.03 -3.33 -6.66
C LEU A 147 6.91 -4.15 -6.03
N GLU A 148 5.97 -4.64 -6.82
CA GLU A 148 4.88 -5.50 -6.37
C GLU A 148 5.41 -6.72 -5.61
N LYS A 149 6.38 -7.45 -6.18
CA LYS A 149 6.97 -8.62 -5.53
C LYS A 149 7.69 -8.29 -4.23
N PHE A 150 8.39 -7.17 -4.15
CA PHE A 150 9.02 -6.73 -2.91
C PHE A 150 7.98 -6.35 -1.84
N LEU A 151 6.90 -5.66 -2.22
CA LEU A 151 5.82 -5.29 -1.30
C LEU A 151 5.04 -6.53 -0.82
N GLU A 152 4.71 -7.46 -1.71
CA GLU A 152 4.08 -8.75 -1.35
C GLU A 152 4.95 -9.56 -0.38
N ALA A 153 6.27 -9.56 -0.59
CA ALA A 153 7.23 -10.24 0.30
C ALA A 153 7.51 -9.47 1.60
N LYS A 154 6.82 -8.35 1.84
CA LYS A 154 7.01 -7.47 3.02
C LYS A 154 8.47 -7.00 3.17
N PHE A 155 9.16 -6.76 2.06
CA PHE A 155 10.49 -6.17 2.09
C PHE A 155 10.43 -4.73 2.60
N ASP A 156 11.53 -4.28 3.21
CA ASP A 156 11.70 -2.87 3.53
C ASP A 156 11.60 -2.01 2.26
N LYS A 157 10.83 -0.95 2.32
CA LYS A 157 10.45 -0.12 1.17
C LYS A 157 11.66 0.57 0.54
N GLU A 158 12.52 1.13 1.40
CA GLU A 158 13.70 1.84 0.95
C GLU A 158 14.71 0.89 0.30
N LEU A 159 14.91 -0.29 0.90
CA LEU A 159 15.75 -1.34 0.35
C LEU A 159 15.19 -1.86 -0.98
N ALA A 160 13.88 -2.05 -1.08
CA ALA A 160 13.22 -2.46 -2.32
C ALA A 160 13.49 -1.45 -3.45
N LEU A 161 13.27 -0.16 -3.19
CA LEU A 161 13.47 0.91 -4.19
C LEU A 161 14.95 1.05 -4.59
N LYS A 162 15.89 1.00 -3.64
CA LYS A 162 17.33 1.00 -3.93
C LYS A 162 17.76 -0.21 -4.77
N THR A 163 17.15 -1.37 -4.50
CA THR A 163 17.41 -2.59 -5.26
C THR A 163 16.87 -2.48 -6.68
N ILE A 164 15.64 -1.97 -6.85
CA ILE A 164 15.04 -1.73 -8.18
C ILE A 164 15.90 -0.74 -8.97
N ASN A 165 16.29 0.37 -8.35
CA ASN A 165 17.18 1.35 -8.96
C ASN A 165 18.48 0.69 -9.47
N SER A 166 19.12 -0.13 -8.64
CA SER A 166 20.34 -0.83 -9.00
C SER A 166 20.14 -1.81 -10.15
N ILE A 167 19.01 -2.54 -10.18
CA ILE A 167 18.68 -3.48 -11.27
C ILE A 167 18.46 -2.73 -12.59
N LEU A 168 17.74 -1.60 -12.56
CA LEU A 168 17.50 -0.79 -13.75
C LEU A 168 18.82 -0.24 -14.31
N MET A 169 19.71 0.26 -13.46
CA MET A 169 21.02 0.74 -13.86
C MET A 169 21.91 -0.35 -14.49
N LEU A 170 21.84 -1.58 -13.98
CA LEU A 170 22.64 -2.69 -14.53
C LEU A 170 22.14 -3.17 -15.88
N LYS A 171 20.88 -2.99 -16.21
CA LYS A 171 20.27 -3.40 -17.49
C LYS A 171 20.61 -2.44 -18.63
N SER A 172 21.08 -1.24 -18.33
CA SER A 172 21.19 -0.20 -19.34
C SER A 172 22.58 -0.15 -19.99
N ASN A 173 22.67 -0.71 -21.19
CA ASN A 173 23.59 -0.14 -22.18
C ASN A 173 23.03 1.14 -22.82
N ASP A 174 21.76 1.44 -22.59
CA ASP A 174 21.01 2.63 -22.98
C ASP A 174 20.41 3.25 -21.69
N GLU A 175 20.41 4.57 -21.58
CA GLU A 175 19.82 5.31 -20.45
C GLU A 175 18.35 4.94 -20.23
N ILE A 176 18.11 4.08 -19.24
CA ILE A 176 16.77 3.59 -18.86
C ILE A 176 16.35 4.33 -17.59
N PHE A 177 15.35 5.17 -17.71
CA PHE A 177 14.80 5.90 -16.58
C PHE A 177 13.30 5.64 -16.47
N THR A 178 12.82 5.52 -15.26
CA THR A 178 11.38 5.45 -15.01
C THR A 178 11.03 6.25 -13.77
N THR A 179 9.82 6.79 -13.75
CA THR A 179 9.28 7.47 -12.59
C THR A 179 8.64 6.47 -11.64
N PHE A 180 8.53 6.84 -10.37
CA PHE A 180 7.64 6.17 -9.43
C PHE A 180 6.79 7.16 -8.68
N ASP A 181 5.50 6.89 -8.62
CA ASP A 181 4.55 7.45 -7.67
C ASP A 181 3.93 6.28 -6.88
N ILE A 182 4.21 6.21 -5.60
CA ILE A 182 3.81 5.08 -4.75
C ILE A 182 3.06 5.62 -3.54
N SER A 183 1.87 5.11 -3.33
CA SER A 183 1.03 5.39 -2.15
C SER A 183 0.87 4.12 -1.32
N LEU A 184 1.23 4.19 -0.05
CA LEU A 184 1.16 3.09 0.91
C LEU A 184 0.28 3.52 2.07
N LEU A 185 -0.88 2.90 2.20
CA LEU A 185 -1.89 3.21 3.21
C LEU A 185 -1.92 2.13 4.29
N ASP A 186 -1.73 2.51 5.56
CA ASP A 186 -2.06 1.67 6.70
C ASP A 186 -3.58 1.69 6.92
N LEU A 187 -4.21 0.54 6.75
CA LEU A 187 -5.67 0.40 6.80
C LEU A 187 -6.25 0.48 8.20
N TYR A 188 -5.42 0.59 9.25
CA TYR A 188 -5.89 0.82 10.61
C TYR A 188 -5.81 2.28 11.01
N SER A 189 -4.64 2.89 10.86
CA SER A 189 -4.39 4.26 11.31
C SER A 189 -4.85 5.32 10.31
N GLY A 190 -4.96 4.95 9.03
CA GLY A 190 -5.14 5.91 7.94
C GLY A 190 -3.83 6.65 7.58
N LYS A 191 -2.68 6.19 8.10
CA LYS A 191 -1.38 6.75 7.74
C LYS A 191 -1.08 6.43 6.28
N LEU A 192 -0.91 7.48 5.48
CA LEU A 192 -0.56 7.41 4.07
C LEU A 192 0.88 7.84 3.90
N GLN A 193 1.71 6.97 3.34
CA GLN A 193 3.07 7.30 2.92
C GLN A 193 3.10 7.41 1.40
N ILE A 194 3.57 8.53 0.89
CA ILE A 194 3.72 8.78 -0.54
C ILE A 194 5.21 8.89 -0.85
N ILE A 195 5.67 8.06 -1.78
CA ILE A 195 7.07 8.03 -2.23
C ILE A 195 7.08 8.37 -3.71
N LYS A 196 7.85 9.39 -4.07
CA LYS A 196 7.89 9.91 -5.44
C LYS A 196 9.30 10.01 -5.97
N THR A 197 9.48 9.61 -7.23
CA THR A 197 10.73 9.81 -7.97
C THR A 197 10.39 10.24 -9.40
N GLY A 198 10.70 11.49 -9.74
CA GLY A 198 10.43 12.05 -11.06
C GLY A 198 8.95 12.12 -11.48
N ALA A 199 8.04 11.72 -10.62
CA ALA A 199 6.62 11.65 -10.91
C ALA A 199 5.92 12.99 -10.68
N PRO A 200 4.82 13.28 -11.41
CA PRO A 200 3.95 14.45 -11.21
C PRO A 200 3.32 14.49 -9.82
N ALA A 201 2.63 15.59 -9.49
CA ALA A 201 1.93 15.74 -8.22
C ALA A 201 0.90 14.63 -7.97
N THR A 202 0.84 14.18 -6.72
CA THR A 202 -0.27 13.37 -6.20
C THR A 202 -1.24 14.28 -5.47
N PHE A 203 -2.54 14.09 -5.69
CA PHE A 203 -3.56 14.92 -5.06
C PHE A 203 -4.35 14.10 -4.03
N ILE A 204 -4.71 14.76 -2.94
CA ILE A 204 -5.63 14.20 -1.95
C ILE A 204 -6.88 15.09 -1.96
N LYS A 205 -7.97 14.58 -2.52
CA LYS A 205 -9.27 15.25 -2.49
C LYS A 205 -9.96 14.91 -1.19
N ARG A 206 -10.12 15.91 -0.35
CA ARG A 206 -10.89 15.86 0.88
C ARG A 206 -12.27 16.50 0.64
N LYS A 207 -13.13 16.41 1.62
CA LYS A 207 -14.50 16.94 1.52
C LYS A 207 -14.56 18.43 1.16
N ASP A 208 -13.63 19.22 1.67
CA ASP A 208 -13.64 20.69 1.63
C ASP A 208 -12.44 21.31 0.87
N ARG A 209 -11.47 20.49 0.49
CA ARG A 209 -10.24 20.98 -0.17
C ARG A 209 -9.54 19.87 -0.96
N VAL A 210 -8.66 20.30 -1.84
CA VAL A 210 -7.69 19.43 -2.53
C VAL A 210 -6.28 19.78 -2.06
N GLU A 211 -5.57 18.82 -1.54
CA GLU A 211 -4.15 18.94 -1.20
C GLU A 211 -3.32 18.40 -2.35
N MET A 212 -2.10 18.91 -2.51
CA MET A 212 -1.19 18.55 -3.58
C MET A 212 0.18 18.25 -2.99
N ILE A 213 0.74 17.10 -3.35
CA ILE A 213 2.03 16.61 -2.87
C ILE A 213 2.96 16.51 -4.08
N ASN A 214 3.95 17.38 -4.11
CA ASN A 214 4.95 17.46 -5.18
C ASN A 214 6.28 16.90 -4.71
N SER A 215 7.05 16.37 -5.65
CA SER A 215 8.44 15.97 -5.44
C SER A 215 9.33 16.60 -6.51
N GLN A 216 10.53 16.97 -6.10
CA GLN A 216 11.59 17.44 -7.02
C GLN A 216 12.70 16.39 -7.20
N SER A 217 12.44 15.13 -6.83
CA SER A 217 13.40 14.05 -6.98
C SER A 217 13.53 13.61 -8.45
N LEU A 218 14.71 13.11 -8.79
CA LEU A 218 14.98 12.56 -10.11
C LEU A 218 14.33 11.18 -10.29
N PRO A 219 14.01 10.78 -11.53
CA PRO A 219 13.58 9.41 -11.86
C PRO A 219 14.60 8.34 -11.42
N VAL A 220 14.13 7.11 -11.24
CA VAL A 220 14.97 5.94 -10.94
C VAL A 220 15.78 5.54 -12.16
N GLY A 221 17.01 5.08 -11.94
CA GLY A 221 17.91 4.66 -13.01
C GLY A 221 18.91 5.75 -13.44
N ILE A 222 18.75 7.00 -12.99
CA ILE A 222 19.64 8.11 -13.34
C ILE A 222 20.91 8.13 -12.47
N LEU A 223 20.74 8.02 -11.16
CA LEU A 223 21.85 8.12 -10.20
C LEU A 223 22.03 6.80 -9.44
N LYS A 224 23.28 6.49 -9.09
CA LYS A 224 23.60 5.30 -8.32
C LYS A 224 23.01 5.34 -6.91
N ASP A 225 23.11 6.50 -6.27
CA ASP A 225 22.55 6.73 -4.95
C ASP A 225 21.33 7.67 -5.10
N VAL A 226 20.13 7.10 -4.96
CA VAL A 226 18.86 7.85 -5.04
C VAL A 226 18.30 7.99 -3.64
N ASP A 227 18.08 9.23 -3.22
CA ASP A 227 17.32 9.53 -2.02
C ASP A 227 15.83 9.60 -2.39
N PHE A 228 15.03 8.83 -1.67
CA PHE A 228 13.59 8.80 -1.84
C PHE A 228 12.92 9.75 -0.84
N ASN A 229 12.20 10.73 -1.36
CA ASN A 229 11.39 11.59 -0.51
C ASN A 229 10.11 10.84 -0.09
N VAL A 230 9.95 10.64 1.20
CA VAL A 230 8.76 10.04 1.80
C VAL A 230 7.93 11.16 2.42
N TYR A 231 6.72 11.34 1.92
CA TYR A 231 5.73 12.26 2.48
C TYR A 231 4.74 11.46 3.33
N GLU A 232 4.41 11.96 4.51
CA GLU A 232 3.47 11.30 5.42
C GLU A 232 2.25 12.18 5.63
N GLU A 233 1.09 11.60 5.39
CA GLU A 233 -0.22 12.21 5.58
C GLU A 233 -1.13 11.26 6.34
N TYR A 234 -2.27 11.78 6.83
CA TYR A 234 -3.34 10.96 7.39
C TYR A 234 -4.62 11.17 6.61
N VAL A 235 -5.19 10.08 6.12
CA VAL A 235 -6.46 10.09 5.40
C VAL A 235 -7.59 9.59 6.29
N LYS A 236 -8.80 10.00 5.93
CA LYS A 236 -10.05 9.66 6.60
C LYS A 236 -11.00 9.01 5.60
N ASP A 237 -12.07 8.45 6.14
CA ASP A 237 -13.14 7.92 5.31
C ASP A 237 -13.69 9.00 4.37
N GLY A 238 -13.80 8.65 3.09
CA GLY A 238 -14.24 9.56 2.02
C GLY A 238 -13.12 10.40 1.38
N ASP A 239 -11.87 10.35 1.88
CA ASP A 239 -10.75 10.99 1.19
C ASP A 239 -10.37 10.17 -0.06
N ILE A 240 -9.97 10.86 -1.14
CA ILE A 240 -9.62 10.23 -2.41
C ILE A 240 -8.20 10.63 -2.80
N ILE A 241 -7.34 9.65 -3.03
CA ILE A 241 -5.98 9.82 -3.48
C ILE A 241 -5.98 9.70 -5.01
N ILE A 242 -5.42 10.69 -5.69
CA ILE A 242 -5.42 10.77 -7.16
C ILE A 242 -3.97 10.86 -7.62
N MET A 243 -3.57 9.87 -8.40
CA MET A 243 -2.25 9.75 -9.01
C MET A 243 -2.43 9.77 -10.54
N MET A 244 -1.48 10.36 -11.26
CA MET A 244 -1.56 10.45 -12.72
C MET A 244 -0.17 10.50 -13.33
N SER A 245 -0.03 10.06 -14.59
CA SER A 245 1.18 10.28 -15.37
C SER A 245 1.25 11.70 -15.93
N ASP A 246 2.42 12.09 -16.37
CA ASP A 246 2.68 13.43 -16.95
C ASP A 246 1.83 13.70 -18.18
N GLY A 247 1.53 12.67 -18.98
CA GLY A 247 0.67 12.80 -20.17
C GLY A 247 -0.72 13.38 -19.88
N ILE A 248 -1.24 13.24 -18.66
CA ILE A 248 -2.49 13.89 -18.23
C ILE A 248 -2.29 15.40 -18.02
N LEU A 249 -1.18 15.79 -17.39
CA LEU A 249 -0.88 17.20 -17.11
C LEU A 249 -0.45 17.94 -18.37
N GLU A 250 0.34 17.31 -19.24
CA GLU A 250 0.84 17.87 -20.49
C GLU A 250 -0.22 18.00 -21.58
N ALA A 251 -1.38 17.36 -21.41
CA ALA A 251 -2.47 17.43 -22.38
C ALA A 251 -3.00 18.86 -22.58
N ASN A 252 -2.98 19.69 -21.55
CA ASN A 252 -3.36 21.09 -21.66
C ASN A 252 -2.11 22.00 -21.73
N LYS A 253 -1.69 22.32 -22.96
CA LYS A 253 -0.49 23.13 -23.25
C LYS A 253 -0.67 24.63 -23.02
N ASP A 254 -1.89 25.09 -22.77
CA ASP A 254 -2.22 26.51 -22.68
C ASP A 254 -2.18 27.03 -21.22
N VAL A 255 -1.76 26.19 -20.26
CA VAL A 255 -1.72 26.54 -18.83
C VAL A 255 -0.27 26.72 -18.36
N ASP A 256 0.03 27.82 -17.70
CA ASP A 256 1.35 28.10 -17.14
C ASP A 256 1.77 27.11 -16.02
N ASN A 257 0.80 26.56 -15.29
CA ASN A 257 1.02 25.61 -14.22
C ASN A 257 -0.04 24.49 -14.25
N ALA A 258 0.33 23.39 -14.91
CA ALA A 258 -0.56 22.26 -15.13
C ALA A 258 -1.03 21.58 -13.82
N GLU A 259 -0.18 21.49 -12.81
CA GLU A 259 -0.54 20.89 -11.52
C GLU A 259 -1.56 21.75 -10.77
N ARG A 260 -1.38 23.08 -10.77
CA ARG A 260 -2.35 23.98 -10.15
C ARG A 260 -3.70 23.94 -10.87
N TRP A 261 -3.68 23.95 -12.19
CA TRP A 261 -4.88 23.79 -13.00
C TRP A 261 -5.59 22.47 -12.67
N MET A 262 -4.86 21.37 -12.63
CA MET A 262 -5.43 20.08 -12.29
C MET A 262 -6.03 20.04 -10.88
N LYS A 263 -5.39 20.72 -9.92
CA LYS A 263 -5.95 20.87 -8.56
C LYS A 263 -7.30 21.59 -8.57
N GLU A 264 -7.48 22.58 -9.40
CA GLU A 264 -8.75 23.31 -9.58
C GLU A 264 -9.78 22.39 -10.23
N VAL A 265 -9.42 21.69 -11.32
CA VAL A 265 -10.27 20.68 -11.97
C VAL A 265 -10.77 19.62 -10.98
N ILE A 266 -9.87 19.05 -10.17
CA ILE A 266 -10.23 18.06 -9.16
C ILE A 266 -11.17 18.66 -8.12
N GLY A 267 -10.96 19.92 -7.74
CA GLY A 267 -11.81 20.66 -6.81
C GLY A 267 -13.24 20.79 -7.30
N ASP A 268 -13.41 21.06 -8.57
CA ASP A 268 -14.72 21.27 -9.21
C ASP A 268 -15.51 19.98 -9.47
N ILE A 269 -14.91 18.80 -9.36
CA ILE A 269 -15.62 17.53 -9.52
C ILE A 269 -16.48 17.25 -8.28
N ASP A 270 -17.78 17.38 -8.42
CA ASP A 270 -18.76 17.05 -7.36
C ASP A 270 -19.09 15.53 -7.37
N SER A 271 -18.11 14.72 -7.05
CA SER A 271 -18.26 13.26 -6.93
C SER A 271 -17.28 12.70 -5.92
N LEU A 272 -17.69 11.64 -5.21
CA LEU A 272 -16.86 10.79 -4.37
C LEU A 272 -16.65 9.39 -4.98
N ASN A 273 -17.14 9.17 -6.20
CA ASN A 273 -16.92 7.90 -6.91
C ASN A 273 -15.58 7.94 -7.65
N PRO A 274 -14.61 7.07 -7.31
CA PRO A 274 -13.28 7.09 -7.92
C PRO A 274 -13.32 6.91 -9.43
N LYS A 275 -14.22 6.07 -9.96
CA LYS A 275 -14.36 5.86 -11.40
C LYS A 275 -14.86 7.13 -12.09
N THR A 276 -15.86 7.80 -11.55
CA THR A 276 -16.36 9.06 -12.10
C THR A 276 -15.26 10.13 -12.13
N ILE A 277 -14.45 10.21 -11.06
CA ILE A 277 -13.35 11.18 -10.95
C ILE A 277 -12.28 10.87 -12.00
N SER A 278 -11.82 9.62 -12.08
CA SER A 278 -10.76 9.24 -13.01
C SER A 278 -11.18 9.42 -14.49
N ASP A 279 -12.43 9.08 -14.83
CA ASP A 279 -12.97 9.29 -16.19
C ASP A 279 -13.11 10.79 -16.52
N THR A 280 -13.57 11.61 -15.55
CA THR A 280 -13.70 13.06 -15.75
C THR A 280 -12.34 13.72 -15.97
N ILE A 281 -11.31 13.36 -15.16
CA ILE A 281 -9.95 13.87 -15.33
C ILE A 281 -9.42 13.50 -16.73
N LEU A 282 -9.58 12.24 -17.13
CA LEU A 282 -9.15 11.78 -18.45
C LEU A 282 -9.88 12.50 -19.59
N ASP A 283 -11.15 12.83 -19.43
CA ASP A 283 -11.94 13.54 -20.45
C ASP A 283 -11.56 15.02 -20.54
N VAL A 284 -11.18 15.65 -19.43
CA VAL A 284 -10.65 17.02 -19.42
C VAL A 284 -9.30 17.09 -20.10
N ALA A 285 -8.44 16.10 -19.90
CA ALA A 285 -7.14 16.00 -20.57
C ALA A 285 -7.25 15.78 -22.10
N LYS A 286 -8.39 15.35 -22.62
CA LYS A 286 -8.61 15.12 -24.07
C LYS A 286 -9.03 16.37 -24.85
N LYS A 287 -9.39 17.45 -24.15
CA LYS A 287 -9.90 18.69 -24.78
C LYS A 287 -8.78 19.64 -25.11
#